data_ea434708cc94320d4623a1b5471bf180
#
_entry.id   ea434708cc94320d4623a1b5471bf180
#
_cell.length_a   1.000
_cell.length_b   1.000
_cell.length_c   1.000
_cell.angle_alpha   90.00
_cell.angle_beta   90.00
_cell.angle_gamma   90.00
#
_symmetry.space_group_name_H-M   'P 1'
#
loop_
_entity.id
_entity.type
_entity.pdbx_description
1 polymer ?
#
loop_
_entity_poly.entity_id
_entity_poly.type
_entity_poly.pdbx_seq_one_letter_code
_entity_poly.pdbx_strand_id
1 'polypeptide(L)'
;MAGHGFQGIVAAMSTFEWRRRVAPGAVLLLLTVAAGCTKREEPAPSASDAPQYEAAATVKDLMQSIVDPAADQVWNAVTTVQTASGTVDTAPKTDEDWLKVRHGAVGLSEAANLLMMPGRHVARPHEKSETPGVELEPAEMEVLINKDRAAFNQRAKALHEAGMAAVAAADAKDAMKLFEVGELVERACENCHTHYWYPNEKVPPVPGAPR
;
A
#
# COMPACT_ATOMS: atom_id res chain seq x y z
N MET A 1 7.67 -35.85 -42.13
CA MET A 1 7.17 -37.18 -41.73
C MET A 1 6.52 -37.05 -40.36
N ALA A 2 5.23 -37.46 -40.31
CA ALA A 2 4.34 -37.70 -39.14
C ALA A 2 4.28 -36.59 -38.07
N GLY A 3 3.25 -35.81 -37.80
CA GLY A 3 1.79 -36.00 -37.93
C GLY A 3 1.19 -36.78 -36.76
N HIS A 4 0.84 -36.10 -35.62
CA HIS A 4 -0.13 -36.65 -34.70
C HIS A 4 -1.08 -35.52 -34.23
N GLY A 5 -2.30 -35.65 -34.74
CA GLY A 5 -3.44 -34.83 -34.34
C GLY A 5 -3.97 -35.26 -32.98
N PHE A 6 -4.50 -34.25 -32.27
CA PHE A 6 -5.27 -34.48 -31.06
C PHE A 6 -6.73 -34.21 -31.36
N GLN A 7 -7.50 -35.31 -31.46
CA GLN A 7 -8.94 -35.31 -31.68
C GLN A 7 -9.68 -34.98 -30.39
N GLY A 8 -10.72 -34.17 -30.54
CA GLY A 8 -11.61 -33.74 -29.47
C GLY A 8 -12.51 -34.88 -28.96
N ILE A 9 -12.86 -34.74 -27.69
CA ILE A 9 -13.93 -35.52 -27.06
C ILE A 9 -15.07 -34.56 -26.74
N VAL A 10 -16.14 -34.66 -27.51
CA VAL A 10 -17.44 -34.06 -27.23
C VAL A 10 -18.21 -35.00 -26.32
N ALA A 11 -18.46 -34.60 -25.07
CA ALA A 11 -19.32 -35.38 -24.19
C ALA A 11 -20.78 -34.95 -24.34
N ALA A 12 -21.62 -35.91 -24.62
CA ALA A 12 -23.04 -35.78 -24.86
C ALA A 12 -23.81 -35.39 -23.60
N MET A 13 -24.68 -34.38 -23.73
CA MET A 13 -25.72 -34.06 -22.76
C MET A 13 -26.85 -35.11 -22.90
N SER A 14 -27.06 -35.92 -21.88
CA SER A 14 -28.23 -36.79 -21.79
C SER A 14 -29.38 -36.04 -21.10
N THR A 15 -30.44 -35.84 -21.85
CA THR A 15 -31.73 -35.34 -21.36
C THR A 15 -32.42 -36.40 -20.55
N PHE A 16 -32.63 -36.17 -19.27
CA PHE A 16 -33.42 -37.08 -18.42
C PHE A 16 -34.86 -36.57 -18.37
N GLU A 17 -35.75 -37.25 -19.15
CA GLU A 17 -37.21 -37.05 -19.10
C GLU A 17 -37.81 -37.71 -17.86
N TRP A 18 -38.35 -36.91 -16.94
CA TRP A 18 -39.09 -37.42 -15.80
C TRP A 18 -40.59 -37.43 -16.07
N ARG A 19 -41.09 -38.64 -16.37
CA ARG A 19 -42.52 -38.92 -16.49
C ARG A 19 -43.24 -38.71 -15.15
N ARG A 20 -44.24 -37.83 -15.20
CA ARG A 20 -45.22 -37.63 -14.11
C ARG A 20 -46.08 -38.89 -13.96
N ARG A 21 -46.08 -39.50 -12.78
CA ARG A 21 -47.17 -40.38 -12.33
C ARG A 21 -47.86 -39.69 -11.17
N VAL A 22 -49.10 -39.28 -11.41
CA VAL A 22 -50.02 -38.79 -10.42
C VAL A 22 -50.72 -39.98 -9.77
N ALA A 23 -50.66 -40.11 -8.46
CA ALA A 23 -51.53 -41.01 -7.69
C ALA A 23 -52.20 -40.17 -6.60
N PRO A 24 -53.52 -40.31 -6.39
CA PRO A 24 -54.26 -39.49 -5.41
C PRO A 24 -54.29 -40.17 -4.02
N GLY A 25 -54.18 -39.36 -3.00
CA GLY A 25 -54.71 -39.73 -1.69
C GLY A 25 -53.68 -39.77 -0.56
N ALA A 26 -53.60 -38.68 0.19
CA ALA A 26 -53.63 -38.63 1.65
C ALA A 26 -53.19 -37.21 2.08
N VAL A 27 -54.17 -36.44 2.52
CA VAL A 27 -53.91 -35.13 3.20
C VAL A 27 -53.35 -35.46 4.58
N LEU A 28 -52.05 -35.34 4.75
CA LEU A 28 -51.39 -35.36 6.05
C LEU A 28 -50.94 -33.94 6.35
N LEU A 29 -51.63 -33.30 7.28
CA LEU A 29 -51.34 -31.95 7.77
C LEU A 29 -50.05 -32.02 8.57
N LEU A 30 -48.90 -31.82 7.93
CA LEU A 30 -47.61 -31.65 8.60
C LEU A 30 -47.43 -30.18 8.93
N LEU A 31 -47.60 -29.85 10.20
CA LEU A 31 -47.13 -28.59 10.81
C LEU A 31 -45.62 -28.56 10.73
N THR A 32 -45.06 -27.92 9.68
CA THR A 32 -43.66 -27.59 9.62
C THR A 32 -43.40 -26.40 10.52
N VAL A 33 -42.88 -26.67 11.73
CA VAL A 33 -42.22 -25.66 12.56
C VAL A 33 -40.98 -25.16 11.77
N ALA A 34 -41.13 -24.03 11.08
CA ALA A 34 -40.01 -23.32 10.51
C ALA A 34 -39.15 -22.80 11.66
N ALA A 35 -38.13 -23.56 12.08
CA ALA A 35 -37.07 -23.06 12.92
C ALA A 35 -36.29 -22.03 12.04
N GLY A 36 -36.76 -20.80 12.05
CA GLY A 36 -36.04 -19.67 11.50
C GLY A 36 -34.74 -19.49 12.30
N CYS A 37 -33.59 -19.89 11.70
CA CYS A 37 -32.32 -19.43 12.17
C CYS A 37 -32.28 -17.91 11.96
N THR A 38 -32.79 -17.17 12.92
CA THR A 38 -32.50 -15.74 13.04
C THR A 38 -30.98 -15.66 13.30
N LYS A 39 -30.23 -15.38 12.25
CA LYS A 39 -28.83 -14.95 12.37
C LYS A 39 -28.87 -13.76 13.33
N ARG A 40 -28.43 -13.99 14.56
CA ARG A 40 -28.32 -12.92 15.56
C ARG A 40 -27.29 -11.97 14.99
N GLU A 41 -27.74 -10.86 14.45
CA GLU A 41 -26.89 -9.77 14.05
C GLU A 41 -26.17 -9.30 15.32
N GLU A 42 -24.87 -9.54 15.39
CA GLU A 42 -24.04 -9.07 16.48
C GLU A 42 -24.16 -7.54 16.49
N PRO A 43 -24.51 -6.90 17.62
CA PRO A 43 -24.65 -5.45 17.65
C PRO A 43 -23.36 -4.83 17.14
N ALA A 44 -23.46 -3.90 16.18
CA ALA A 44 -22.30 -3.13 15.76
C ALA A 44 -21.64 -2.51 17.00
N PRO A 45 -20.29 -2.55 17.12
CA PRO A 45 -19.60 -2.00 18.28
C PRO A 45 -20.05 -0.56 18.49
N SER A 46 -20.38 -0.21 19.74
CA SER A 46 -20.78 1.14 20.07
C SER A 46 -19.62 2.10 19.77
N ALA A 47 -19.93 3.37 19.47
CA ALA A 47 -18.90 4.38 19.22
C ALA A 47 -17.90 4.53 20.40
N SER A 48 -18.28 4.06 21.61
CA SER A 48 -17.41 4.02 22.79
C SER A 48 -16.41 2.87 22.77
N ASP A 49 -16.61 1.83 21.94
CA ASP A 49 -15.74 0.66 21.85
C ASP A 49 -14.70 0.79 20.72
N ALA A 50 -14.79 1.85 19.89
CA ALA A 50 -13.80 2.12 18.87
C ALA A 50 -12.48 2.52 19.54
N PRO A 51 -11.32 1.94 19.13
CA PRO A 51 -10.05 2.32 19.68
C PRO A 51 -9.79 3.80 19.44
N GLN A 52 -9.40 4.51 20.50
CA GLN A 52 -9.00 5.91 20.40
C GLN A 52 -7.52 5.97 20.07
N TYR A 53 -7.19 6.51 18.90
CA TYR A 53 -5.81 6.74 18.48
C TYR A 53 -5.39 8.17 18.84
N GLU A 54 -4.19 8.31 19.38
CA GLU A 54 -3.59 9.62 19.69
C GLU A 54 -2.47 9.91 18.70
N ALA A 55 -2.59 11.01 17.96
CA ALA A 55 -1.56 11.49 17.05
C ALA A 55 -0.48 12.27 17.82
N ALA A 56 0.40 11.58 18.54
CA ALA A 56 1.41 12.18 19.39
C ALA A 56 2.52 12.92 18.59
N ALA A 57 2.89 12.40 17.42
CA ALA A 57 3.90 12.99 16.53
C ALA A 57 3.26 13.83 15.43
N THR A 58 3.95 14.85 14.92
CA THR A 58 3.54 15.60 13.72
C THR A 58 3.90 14.82 12.44
N VAL A 59 3.43 15.28 11.27
CA VAL A 59 3.86 14.73 9.98
C VAL A 59 5.38 14.89 9.84
N LYS A 60 5.92 16.06 10.16
CA LYS A 60 7.39 16.33 10.13
C LYS A 60 8.15 15.37 11.05
N ASP A 61 7.66 15.13 12.26
CA ASP A 61 8.28 14.18 13.18
C ASP A 61 8.28 12.75 12.59
N LEU A 62 7.19 12.33 11.93
CA LEU A 62 7.14 11.01 11.29
C LEU A 62 8.12 10.90 10.12
N MET A 63 8.22 11.95 9.28
CA MET A 63 9.19 11.98 8.19
C MET A 63 10.60 11.79 8.71
N GLN A 64 11.03 12.63 9.66
CA GLN A 64 12.39 12.65 10.19
C GLN A 64 12.75 11.42 11.04
N SER A 65 11.77 10.86 11.78
CA SER A 65 12.06 9.81 12.76
C SER A 65 11.83 8.40 12.23
N ILE A 66 10.95 8.23 11.23
CA ILE A 66 10.55 6.90 10.76
C ILE A 66 10.69 6.79 9.24
N VAL A 67 10.11 7.71 8.45
CA VAL A 67 10.03 7.56 7.00
C VAL A 67 11.41 7.64 6.35
N ASP A 68 12.16 8.74 6.58
CA ASP A 68 13.48 8.93 5.99
C ASP A 68 14.46 7.81 6.40
N PRO A 69 14.63 7.48 7.70
CA PRO A 69 15.52 6.38 8.09
C PRO A 69 15.10 5.02 7.52
N ALA A 70 13.80 4.79 7.35
CA ALA A 70 13.29 3.54 6.80
C ALA A 70 13.50 3.48 5.27
N ALA A 71 13.29 4.58 4.56
CA ALA A 71 13.57 4.72 3.14
C ALA A 71 15.06 4.50 2.84
N ASP A 72 15.95 5.09 3.64
CA ASP A 72 17.38 4.91 3.54
C ASP A 72 17.82 3.45 3.65
N GLN A 73 17.18 2.67 4.52
CA GLN A 73 17.47 1.23 4.64
C GLN A 73 17.09 0.46 3.37
N VAL A 74 16.06 0.90 2.64
CA VAL A 74 15.66 0.29 1.37
C VAL A 74 16.56 0.74 0.22
N TRP A 75 16.79 2.05 0.08
CA TRP A 75 17.56 2.62 -1.04
C TRP A 75 19.05 2.28 -0.98
N ASN A 76 19.66 2.35 0.21
CA ASN A 76 21.06 2.07 0.38
C ASN A 76 21.42 0.58 0.35
N ALA A 77 20.40 -0.30 0.35
CA ALA A 77 20.62 -1.74 0.30
C ALA A 77 21.11 -2.24 -1.05
N VAL A 78 20.65 -1.63 -2.15
CA VAL A 78 21.08 -1.96 -3.51
C VAL A 78 21.48 -0.67 -4.22
N THR A 79 22.78 -0.54 -4.51
CA THR A 79 23.31 0.66 -5.17
C THR A 79 24.33 0.29 -6.24
N THR A 80 24.38 1.11 -7.28
CA THR A 80 25.43 1.08 -8.30
C THR A 80 26.13 2.44 -8.32
N VAL A 81 27.40 2.47 -7.95
CA VAL A 81 28.19 3.70 -7.86
C VAL A 81 29.34 3.68 -8.86
N GLN A 82 29.41 4.69 -9.73
CA GLN A 82 30.57 4.93 -10.59
C GLN A 82 31.68 5.61 -9.80
N THR A 83 32.84 4.98 -9.73
CA THR A 83 34.07 5.50 -9.10
C THR A 83 35.16 5.71 -10.13
N ALA A 84 36.23 6.36 -9.73
CA ALA A 84 37.41 6.51 -10.61
C ALA A 84 38.06 5.16 -10.98
N SER A 85 37.84 4.12 -10.19
CA SER A 85 38.37 2.76 -10.39
C SER A 85 37.36 1.81 -11.07
N GLY A 86 36.17 2.27 -11.43
CA GLY A 86 35.12 1.48 -12.07
C GLY A 86 33.78 1.50 -11.32
N THR A 87 32.87 0.63 -11.72
CA THR A 87 31.56 0.46 -11.13
C THR A 87 31.63 -0.40 -9.86
N VAL A 88 30.98 0.05 -8.80
CA VAL A 88 30.83 -0.70 -7.56
C VAL A 88 29.34 -0.96 -7.32
N ASP A 89 28.96 -2.23 -7.30
CA ASP A 89 27.61 -2.67 -6.99
C ASP A 89 27.56 -3.16 -5.54
N THR A 90 26.53 -2.71 -4.82
CA THR A 90 26.22 -3.15 -3.47
C THR A 90 24.86 -3.87 -3.48
N ALA A 91 24.77 -4.98 -2.75
CA ALA A 91 23.52 -5.69 -2.49
C ALA A 91 23.63 -6.42 -1.15
N PRO A 92 22.51 -6.73 -0.47
CA PRO A 92 22.46 -7.54 0.74
C PRO A 92 23.05 -8.93 0.47
N LYS A 93 23.93 -9.42 1.36
CA LYS A 93 24.64 -10.69 1.20
C LYS A 93 24.29 -11.73 2.25
N THR A 94 23.88 -11.26 3.40
CA THR A 94 23.57 -12.12 4.57
C THR A 94 22.09 -12.04 4.93
N ASP A 95 21.60 -13.00 5.70
CA ASP A 95 20.23 -12.97 6.25
C ASP A 95 20.01 -11.74 7.13
N GLU A 96 21.05 -11.30 7.83
CA GLU A 96 21.00 -10.08 8.65
C GLU A 96 20.85 -8.82 7.79
N ASP A 97 21.52 -8.73 6.64
CA ASP A 97 21.38 -7.60 5.71
C ASP A 97 19.94 -7.56 5.19
N TRP A 98 19.40 -8.69 4.74
CA TRP A 98 18.01 -8.78 4.27
C TRP A 98 16.99 -8.45 5.37
N LEU A 99 17.27 -8.84 6.61
CA LEU A 99 16.43 -8.50 7.75
C LEU A 99 16.41 -6.98 8.01
N LYS A 100 17.53 -6.29 7.86
CA LYS A 100 17.59 -4.81 7.97
C LYS A 100 16.74 -4.13 6.90
N VAL A 101 16.86 -4.57 5.65
CA VAL A 101 16.00 -4.08 4.55
C VAL A 101 14.52 -4.30 4.86
N ARG A 102 14.19 -5.50 5.30
CA ARG A 102 12.82 -5.83 5.69
C ARG A 102 12.28 -4.94 6.80
N HIS A 103 13.09 -4.63 7.81
CA HIS A 103 12.70 -3.73 8.91
C HIS A 103 12.43 -2.31 8.39
N GLY A 104 13.26 -1.77 7.51
CA GLY A 104 13.01 -0.49 6.85
C GLY A 104 11.73 -0.52 6.04
N ALA A 105 11.52 -1.55 5.22
CA ALA A 105 10.32 -1.70 4.41
C ALA A 105 9.02 -1.77 5.24
N VAL A 106 9.04 -2.50 6.36
CA VAL A 106 7.94 -2.53 7.34
C VAL A 106 7.74 -1.15 7.96
N GLY A 107 8.83 -0.47 8.32
CA GLY A 107 8.78 0.89 8.86
C GLY A 107 8.08 1.87 7.92
N LEU A 108 8.38 1.83 6.62
CA LEU A 108 7.71 2.64 5.59
C LEU A 108 6.21 2.35 5.51
N SER A 109 5.84 1.07 5.47
CA SER A 109 4.44 0.66 5.38
C SER A 109 3.63 1.11 6.59
N GLU A 110 4.17 0.96 7.80
CA GLU A 110 3.49 1.35 9.03
C GLU A 110 3.47 2.86 9.24
N ALA A 111 4.53 3.57 8.84
CA ALA A 111 4.54 5.03 8.86
C ALA A 111 3.43 5.62 7.98
N ALA A 112 3.16 5.03 6.82
CA ALA A 112 2.04 5.43 5.96
C ALA A 112 0.69 5.32 6.67
N ASN A 113 0.46 4.27 7.47
CA ASN A 113 -0.73 4.12 8.30
C ASN A 113 -0.81 5.24 9.36
N LEU A 114 0.33 5.58 9.99
CA LEU A 114 0.40 6.67 10.96
C LEU A 114 0.09 8.03 10.31
N LEU A 115 0.52 8.29 9.07
CA LEU A 115 0.19 9.52 8.35
C LEU A 115 -1.32 9.67 8.11
N MET A 116 -2.03 8.57 7.89
CA MET A 116 -3.48 8.57 7.64
C MET A 116 -4.32 8.81 8.91
N MET A 117 -3.73 8.78 10.11
CA MET A 117 -4.46 9.03 11.36
C MET A 117 -5.05 10.46 11.36
N PRO A 118 -6.34 10.61 11.67
CA PRO A 118 -6.98 11.93 11.75
C PRO A 118 -6.40 12.77 12.90
N GLY A 119 -6.48 14.09 12.76
CA GLY A 119 -6.06 15.03 13.81
C GLY A 119 -4.54 15.23 13.95
N ARG A 120 -3.75 14.64 13.06
CA ARG A 120 -2.30 14.84 13.05
C ARG A 120 -1.94 16.21 12.46
N HIS A 121 -1.22 17.04 13.22
CA HIS A 121 -0.66 18.30 12.75
C HIS A 121 0.53 18.07 11.82
N VAL A 122 0.77 19.02 10.92
CA VAL A 122 1.91 18.97 9.98
C VAL A 122 3.23 19.18 10.70
N ALA A 123 3.29 20.17 11.57
CA ALA A 123 4.49 20.53 12.33
C ALA A 123 4.13 20.98 13.76
N ARG A 124 5.12 21.14 14.61
CA ARG A 124 4.93 21.65 15.97
C ARG A 124 4.58 23.14 15.95
N PRO A 125 3.94 23.67 17.01
CA PRO A 125 3.72 25.11 17.12
C PRO A 125 5.02 25.89 16.90
N HIS A 126 4.94 26.98 16.13
CA HIS A 126 6.04 27.90 15.81
C HIS A 126 7.11 27.38 14.82
N GLU A 127 7.04 26.13 14.36
CA GLU A 127 7.88 25.67 13.27
C GLU A 127 7.50 26.37 11.96
N LYS A 128 8.49 26.62 11.11
CA LYS A 128 8.39 27.33 9.85
C LYS A 128 8.95 26.47 8.72
N SER A 129 8.62 26.87 7.49
CA SER A 129 9.29 26.40 6.29
C SER A 129 10.80 26.67 6.39
N GLU A 130 11.62 25.73 5.94
CA GLU A 130 13.08 25.85 5.88
C GLU A 130 13.50 26.65 4.64
N THR A 131 12.70 26.59 3.57
CA THR A 131 12.95 27.30 2.29
C THR A 131 11.71 28.11 1.88
N PRO A 132 11.48 29.26 2.52
CA PRO A 132 10.33 30.12 2.20
C PRO A 132 10.25 30.50 0.72
N GLY A 133 9.08 30.38 0.13
CA GLY A 133 8.84 30.67 -1.29
C GLY A 133 8.99 29.44 -2.23
N VAL A 134 9.66 28.39 -1.79
CA VAL A 134 9.68 27.06 -2.44
C VAL A 134 8.73 26.13 -1.72
N GLU A 135 8.95 25.99 -0.44
CA GLU A 135 8.11 25.19 0.46
C GLU A 135 6.89 26.01 0.93
N LEU A 136 5.79 25.32 1.14
CA LEU A 136 4.65 25.87 1.85
C LEU A 136 4.95 25.98 3.35
N GLU A 137 4.33 26.97 4.02
CA GLU A 137 4.31 26.99 5.47
C GLU A 137 3.50 25.81 6.03
N PRO A 138 3.86 25.26 7.19
CA PRO A 138 3.15 24.10 7.77
C PRO A 138 1.64 24.31 7.89
N ALA A 139 1.18 25.51 8.18
CA ALA A 139 -0.23 25.83 8.26
C ALA A 139 -0.93 25.74 6.88
N GLU A 140 -0.23 26.11 5.80
CA GLU A 140 -0.76 26.00 4.42
C GLU A 140 -0.85 24.54 4.00
N MET A 141 0.16 23.72 4.34
CA MET A 141 0.13 22.26 4.11
C MET A 141 -1.06 21.63 4.84
N GLU A 142 -1.29 22.01 6.09
CA GLU A 142 -2.42 21.48 6.89
C GLU A 142 -3.78 21.83 6.29
N VAL A 143 -3.93 23.04 5.76
CA VAL A 143 -5.14 23.46 5.02
C VAL A 143 -5.35 22.59 3.77
N LEU A 144 -4.30 22.34 2.98
CA LEU A 144 -4.39 21.49 1.78
C LEU A 144 -4.76 20.05 2.12
N ILE A 145 -4.11 19.47 3.12
CA ILE A 145 -4.39 18.10 3.59
C ILE A 145 -5.84 17.97 4.06
N ASN A 146 -6.32 18.93 4.85
CA ASN A 146 -7.67 18.90 5.39
C ASN A 146 -8.74 19.18 4.32
N LYS A 147 -8.42 19.96 3.28
CA LYS A 147 -9.31 20.25 2.15
C LYS A 147 -9.66 19.00 1.34
N ASP A 148 -8.69 18.10 1.16
CA ASP A 148 -8.90 16.82 0.47
C ASP A 148 -8.16 15.69 1.18
N ARG A 149 -8.70 15.29 2.34
CA ARG A 149 -8.16 14.21 3.15
C ARG A 149 -8.13 12.86 2.40
N ALA A 150 -9.07 12.64 1.51
CA ALA A 150 -9.13 11.42 0.72
C ALA A 150 -7.93 11.32 -0.23
N ALA A 151 -7.59 12.41 -0.92
CA ALA A 151 -6.41 12.46 -1.79
C ALA A 151 -5.09 12.32 -1.01
N PHE A 152 -5.00 12.92 0.18
CA PHE A 152 -3.84 12.71 1.07
C PHE A 152 -3.70 11.25 1.47
N ASN A 153 -4.78 10.63 1.92
CA ASN A 153 -4.78 9.22 2.32
C ASN A 153 -4.41 8.28 1.14
N GLN A 154 -4.83 8.59 -0.09
CA GLN A 154 -4.41 7.82 -1.27
C GLN A 154 -2.91 7.89 -1.52
N ARG A 155 -2.27 9.06 -1.32
CA ARG A 155 -0.82 9.19 -1.45
C ARG A 155 -0.07 8.45 -0.34
N ALA A 156 -0.54 8.55 0.89
CA ALA A 156 0.01 7.76 1.99
C ALA A 156 -0.15 6.25 1.73
N LYS A 157 -1.29 5.82 1.17
CA LYS A 157 -1.50 4.43 0.77
C LYS A 157 -0.53 3.98 -0.34
N ALA A 158 -0.18 4.83 -1.28
CA ALA A 158 0.83 4.50 -2.29
C ALA A 158 2.20 4.24 -1.66
N LEU A 159 2.59 4.99 -0.63
CA LEU A 159 3.80 4.71 0.16
C LEU A 159 3.71 3.37 0.90
N HIS A 160 2.55 3.06 1.50
CA HIS A 160 2.30 1.76 2.12
C HIS A 160 2.51 0.61 1.12
N GLU A 161 1.92 0.72 -0.07
CA GLU A 161 2.02 -0.29 -1.12
C GLU A 161 3.46 -0.47 -1.62
N ALA A 162 4.21 0.63 -1.77
CA ALA A 162 5.63 0.58 -2.12
C ALA A 162 6.46 -0.10 -1.01
N GLY A 163 6.20 0.22 0.25
CA GLY A 163 6.84 -0.43 1.40
C GLY A 163 6.54 -1.93 1.44
N MET A 164 5.29 -2.34 1.20
CA MET A 164 4.93 -3.77 1.13
C MET A 164 5.59 -4.50 -0.05
N ALA A 165 5.78 -3.83 -1.19
CA ALA A 165 6.55 -4.38 -2.29
C ALA A 165 8.03 -4.58 -1.91
N ALA A 166 8.61 -3.66 -1.13
CA ALA A 166 9.97 -3.80 -0.60
C ALA A 166 10.07 -4.95 0.42
N VAL A 167 9.06 -5.17 1.27
CA VAL A 167 8.97 -6.34 2.16
C VAL A 167 9.01 -7.63 1.33
N ALA A 168 8.19 -7.71 0.27
CA ALA A 168 8.14 -8.90 -0.58
C ALA A 168 9.48 -9.16 -1.29
N ALA A 169 10.17 -8.12 -1.76
CA ALA A 169 11.51 -8.24 -2.36
C ALA A 169 12.55 -8.71 -1.34
N ALA A 170 12.50 -8.19 -0.10
CA ALA A 170 13.39 -8.59 0.98
C ALA A 170 13.15 -10.04 1.42
N ASP A 171 11.89 -10.46 1.55
CA ASP A 171 11.53 -11.84 1.90
C ASP A 171 11.97 -12.85 0.81
N ALA A 172 11.92 -12.44 -0.46
CA ALA A 172 12.42 -13.22 -1.60
C ALA A 172 13.95 -13.14 -1.77
N LYS A 173 14.63 -12.24 -1.05
CA LYS A 173 16.07 -11.93 -1.22
C LYS A 173 16.41 -11.56 -2.65
N ASP A 174 15.52 -10.84 -3.32
CA ASP A 174 15.64 -10.44 -4.71
C ASP A 174 16.15 -8.99 -4.83
N ALA A 175 17.46 -8.85 -5.06
CA ALA A 175 18.13 -7.55 -5.15
C ALA A 175 17.67 -6.74 -6.38
N MET A 176 17.39 -7.39 -7.52
CA MET A 176 16.89 -6.70 -8.71
C MET A 176 15.49 -6.14 -8.47
N LYS A 177 14.64 -6.94 -7.85
CA LYS A 177 13.29 -6.50 -7.48
C LYS A 177 13.33 -5.37 -6.45
N LEU A 178 14.25 -5.45 -5.48
CA LEU A 178 14.43 -4.39 -4.48
C LEU A 178 14.87 -3.07 -5.14
N PHE A 179 15.77 -3.13 -6.12
CA PHE A 179 16.18 -1.96 -6.91
C PHE A 179 14.98 -1.32 -7.64
N GLU A 180 14.18 -2.11 -8.35
CA GLU A 180 12.95 -1.63 -9.01
C GLU A 180 11.95 -1.00 -8.03
N VAL A 181 11.82 -1.59 -6.85
CA VAL A 181 10.93 -1.08 -5.79
C VAL A 181 11.43 0.25 -5.22
N GLY A 182 12.74 0.49 -5.20
CA GLY A 182 13.30 1.79 -4.82
C GLY A 182 12.69 2.94 -5.61
N GLU A 183 12.46 2.76 -6.93
CA GLU A 183 11.78 3.76 -7.76
C GLU A 183 10.28 3.93 -7.40
N LEU A 184 9.62 2.88 -6.89
CA LEU A 184 8.22 2.99 -6.43
C LEU A 184 8.14 3.83 -5.16
N VAL A 185 9.08 3.62 -4.23
CA VAL A 185 9.20 4.42 -3.00
C VAL A 185 9.45 5.88 -3.35
N GLU A 186 10.42 6.18 -4.22
CA GLU A 186 10.72 7.53 -4.69
C GLU A 186 9.49 8.21 -5.27
N ARG A 187 8.79 7.55 -6.20
CA ARG A 187 7.57 8.11 -6.80
C ARG A 187 6.47 8.38 -5.78
N ALA A 188 6.33 7.54 -4.76
CA ALA A 188 5.34 7.74 -3.70
C ALA A 188 5.69 8.98 -2.84
N CYS A 189 6.96 9.15 -2.50
CA CYS A 189 7.46 10.31 -1.77
C CYS A 189 7.25 11.60 -2.58
N GLU A 190 7.76 11.64 -3.82
CA GLU A 190 7.68 12.81 -4.68
C GLU A 190 6.25 13.21 -5.03
N ASN A 191 5.36 12.26 -5.28
CA ASN A 191 3.95 12.56 -5.56
C ASN A 191 3.24 13.22 -4.37
N CYS A 192 3.69 12.94 -3.13
CA CYS A 192 3.19 13.60 -1.94
C CYS A 192 3.84 14.97 -1.73
N HIS A 193 5.17 15.03 -1.77
CA HIS A 193 5.97 16.22 -1.50
C HIS A 193 5.71 17.34 -2.50
N THR A 194 5.71 17.05 -3.80
CA THR A 194 5.40 18.04 -4.85
C THR A 194 3.98 18.60 -4.78
N HIS A 195 3.08 17.92 -4.09
CA HIS A 195 1.72 18.41 -3.91
C HIS A 195 1.51 19.21 -2.63
N TYR A 196 2.12 18.78 -1.53
CA TYR A 196 1.84 19.33 -0.19
C TYR A 196 3.00 20.13 0.39
N TRP A 197 4.25 19.87 0.01
CA TRP A 197 5.41 20.50 0.62
C TRP A 197 6.01 21.58 -0.26
N TYR A 198 6.44 21.23 -1.49
CA TYR A 198 7.10 22.18 -2.40
C TYR A 198 6.43 22.25 -3.80
N PRO A 199 5.12 22.63 -3.86
CA PRO A 199 4.40 22.69 -5.14
C PRO A 199 4.95 23.77 -6.09
N ASN A 200 5.78 24.67 -5.60
CA ASN A 200 6.39 25.76 -6.34
C ASN A 200 7.81 25.45 -6.81
N GLU A 201 8.35 24.27 -6.47
CA GLU A 201 9.68 23.88 -6.92
C GLU A 201 9.70 23.74 -8.44
N LYS A 202 10.62 24.48 -9.09
CA LYS A 202 10.89 24.33 -10.51
C LYS A 202 11.93 23.25 -10.69
N VAL A 203 11.51 22.02 -10.88
CA VAL A 203 12.42 20.94 -11.25
C VAL A 203 13.06 21.29 -12.60
N PRO A 204 14.40 21.41 -12.71
CA PRO A 204 15.06 21.65 -13.97
C PRO A 204 14.69 20.52 -14.95
N PRO A 205 14.44 20.82 -16.24
CA PRO A 205 14.18 19.77 -17.21
C PRO A 205 15.36 18.82 -17.28
N VAL A 206 15.08 17.52 -17.10
CA VAL A 206 16.10 16.49 -17.25
C VAL A 206 16.65 16.55 -18.66
N PRO A 207 17.96 16.75 -18.88
CA PRO A 207 18.53 16.79 -20.22
C PRO A 207 18.26 15.49 -20.95
N GLY A 208 17.52 15.54 -22.08
CA GLY A 208 17.21 14.36 -22.91
C GLY A 208 15.86 13.68 -22.62
N ALA A 209 15.06 14.16 -21.68
CA ALA A 209 13.69 13.66 -21.51
C ALA A 209 12.82 14.03 -22.71
N PRO A 210 12.00 13.13 -23.29
CA PRO A 210 11.06 13.45 -24.34
C PRO A 210 10.01 14.45 -23.81
N ARG A 211 9.70 15.48 -24.64
CA ARG A 211 8.65 16.47 -24.34
C ARG A 211 7.28 15.90 -24.64
#